data_613f4ebe11df0aec2da5d08712051253
#
_entry.id   613f4ebe11df0aec2da5d08712051253
#
_cell.length_a   1.000
_cell.length_b   1.000
_cell.length_c   1.000
_cell.angle_alpha   90.00
_cell.angle_beta   90.00
_cell.angle_gamma   90.00
#
_symmetry.space_group_name_H-M   'P 1'
#
loop_
_entity.id
_entity.type
_entity.pdbx_description
1 polymer ?
#
loop_
_entity_poly.entity_id
_entity_poly.type
_entity_poly.pdbx_seq_one_letter_code
_entity_poly.pdbx_strand_id
1 'polypeptide(L)'
;DVRSNGIPTTHGSRSTGSIPFMHVVDSQMLAFNQGTTRRGSYAAYMNVNHPEIEEFINMRKESGGDINRKCLNLHNGINITNAFLDAVKNDEDWRLIDPKTNEAVKTINSRDLWFQIINARAETGEPYMINIDTCNDALPKQQKDLGLEIKQSNLCSEITLPTNEERTAVCCLSSVNLEHFETWVSDNYFIEDLIRMLDNIIEHYIENAVDTAQLGGYSANFNRFSKYIKEGKEGYTKSAYSAYRERSLGLGAMGFHAYLQSRNIPFEHLFATSFNHNAFKHIKSKALQATKRLASERGEAPDIHGSGNRNANLLAVAPNASSGIICSGTSPSIEPYRANCYTHKTLSGTYQVKNKYLEKLLKSKGLKLKELENLWKDIAGNDGSVQHLDVLTDDEKEIFKTANEINQIW
;
A
#
# COMPACT_ATOMS: atom_id res chain seq x y z
N ASP A 1 -19.48 8.66 10.00
CA ASP A 1 -20.09 7.35 9.78
C ASP A 1 -21.46 7.48 9.16
N VAL A 2 -21.74 6.67 8.15
CA VAL A 2 -23.04 6.60 7.50
C VAL A 2 -23.86 5.49 8.16
N ARG A 3 -25.14 5.78 8.47
CA ARG A 3 -26.04 4.76 9.03
C ARG A 3 -26.23 3.61 8.07
N SER A 4 -26.33 2.40 8.60
CA SER A 4 -26.61 1.20 7.81
C SER A 4 -27.97 1.31 7.10
N ASN A 5 -28.12 0.58 6.02
CA ASN A 5 -29.35 0.52 5.24
C ASN A 5 -30.55 0.07 6.11
N GLY A 6 -31.68 0.72 5.96
CA GLY A 6 -32.93 0.42 6.66
C GLY A 6 -33.04 0.94 8.09
N ILE A 7 -31.97 1.49 8.69
CA ILE A 7 -32.00 2.07 10.03
C ILE A 7 -32.84 3.35 10.04
N PRO A 8 -33.72 3.55 11.03
CA PRO A 8 -34.55 4.75 11.13
C PRO A 8 -33.72 6.05 11.24
N THR A 9 -34.17 7.07 10.55
CA THR A 9 -33.64 8.44 10.66
C THR A 9 -34.43 9.24 11.67
N THR A 10 -33.90 10.38 12.10
CA THR A 10 -34.52 11.26 13.11
C THR A 10 -35.93 11.79 12.67
N HIS A 11 -36.19 11.86 11.36
CA HIS A 11 -37.44 12.39 10.80
C HIS A 11 -38.35 11.27 10.25
N GLY A 12 -38.24 10.04 10.72
CA GLY A 12 -39.18 8.95 10.40
C GLY A 12 -38.93 8.24 9.05
N SER A 13 -37.93 8.65 8.27
CA SER A 13 -37.49 7.92 7.08
C SER A 13 -36.48 6.84 7.44
N ARG A 14 -36.02 6.06 6.45
CA ARG A 14 -34.98 5.06 6.61
C ARG A 14 -33.73 5.44 5.84
N SER A 15 -32.55 5.10 6.40
CA SER A 15 -31.26 5.27 5.73
C SER A 15 -31.18 4.40 4.47
N THR A 16 -30.58 4.94 3.42
CA THR A 16 -30.24 4.19 2.20
C THR A 16 -28.95 3.38 2.33
N GLY A 17 -28.24 3.54 3.46
CA GLY A 17 -26.98 2.85 3.74
C GLY A 17 -25.74 3.55 3.23
N SER A 18 -24.61 2.87 3.37
CA SER A 18 -23.29 3.42 3.01
C SER A 18 -22.99 3.32 1.51
N ILE A 19 -23.48 2.29 0.83
CA ILE A 19 -23.13 1.99 -0.57
C ILE A 19 -23.49 3.13 -1.53
N PRO A 20 -24.69 3.77 -1.47
CA PRO A 20 -25.01 4.90 -2.35
C PRO A 20 -24.09 6.10 -2.16
N PHE A 21 -23.61 6.35 -0.94
CA PHE A 21 -22.62 7.42 -0.70
C PHE A 21 -21.23 7.04 -1.27
N MET A 22 -20.85 5.77 -1.22
CA MET A 22 -19.64 5.29 -1.90
C MET A 22 -19.75 5.46 -3.41
N HIS A 23 -20.93 5.22 -4.00
CA HIS A 23 -21.19 5.44 -5.43
C HIS A 23 -21.02 6.93 -5.84
N VAL A 24 -21.38 7.87 -4.98
CA VAL A 24 -21.10 9.30 -5.21
C VAL A 24 -19.61 9.55 -5.28
N VAL A 25 -18.82 8.99 -4.34
CA VAL A 25 -17.36 9.15 -4.33
C VAL A 25 -16.72 8.41 -5.51
N ASP A 26 -17.21 7.22 -5.87
CA ASP A 26 -16.79 6.45 -7.04
C ASP A 26 -16.87 7.28 -8.32
N SER A 27 -17.99 7.96 -8.52
CA SER A 27 -18.21 8.86 -9.67
C SER A 27 -17.37 10.13 -9.58
N GLN A 28 -17.24 10.71 -8.38
CA GLN A 28 -16.47 11.92 -8.15
C GLN A 28 -14.98 11.72 -8.47
N MET A 29 -14.40 10.55 -8.13
CA MET A 29 -12.99 10.28 -8.40
C MET A 29 -12.63 10.30 -9.90
N LEU A 30 -13.60 10.00 -10.77
CA LEU A 30 -13.38 10.09 -12.21
C LEU A 30 -13.23 11.53 -12.71
N ALA A 31 -13.78 12.50 -11.98
CA ALA A 31 -13.69 13.92 -12.32
C ALA A 31 -12.36 14.56 -11.92
N PHE A 32 -11.63 13.96 -10.97
CA PHE A 32 -10.36 14.49 -10.49
C PHE A 32 -9.17 13.84 -11.21
N ASN A 33 -8.34 14.68 -11.82
CA ASN A 33 -7.10 14.26 -12.45
C ASN A 33 -5.93 15.06 -11.88
N GLN A 34 -4.84 14.38 -11.61
CA GLN A 34 -3.56 15.01 -11.31
C GLN A 34 -2.69 14.98 -12.56
N GLY A 35 -2.65 16.07 -13.30
CA GLY A 35 -2.04 16.12 -14.63
C GLY A 35 -2.84 15.29 -15.65
N THR A 36 -2.18 14.85 -16.72
CA THR A 36 -2.79 14.07 -17.81
C THR A 36 -2.69 12.55 -17.61
N THR A 37 -1.91 12.09 -16.63
CA THR A 37 -1.49 10.69 -16.50
C THR A 37 -2.08 9.98 -15.28
N ARG A 38 -2.51 10.70 -14.23
CA ARG A 38 -3.04 10.12 -13.00
C ARG A 38 -4.48 10.57 -12.78
N ARG A 39 -5.39 9.59 -12.73
CA ARG A 39 -6.78 9.82 -12.32
C ARG A 39 -6.89 9.75 -10.80
N GLY A 40 -7.93 10.37 -10.26
CA GLY A 40 -8.30 10.18 -8.86
C GLY A 40 -8.61 8.71 -8.59
N SER A 41 -8.23 8.23 -7.42
CA SER A 41 -8.51 6.87 -6.95
C SER A 41 -8.91 6.92 -5.48
N TYR A 42 -9.75 6.00 -5.07
CA TYR A 42 -10.28 5.90 -3.73
C TYR A 42 -10.37 4.46 -3.27
N ALA A 43 -10.06 4.18 -2.00
CA ALA A 43 -10.32 2.90 -1.37
C ALA A 43 -11.26 3.07 -0.18
N ALA A 44 -12.34 2.29 -0.16
CA ALA A 44 -13.26 2.23 0.96
C ALA A 44 -13.01 0.97 1.79
N TYR A 45 -12.96 1.11 3.11
CA TYR A 45 -12.80 -0.01 4.03
C TYR A 45 -14.04 -0.18 4.88
N MET A 46 -14.43 -1.44 5.11
CA MET A 46 -15.58 -1.79 5.93
C MET A 46 -15.22 -2.91 6.91
N ASN A 47 -15.72 -2.83 8.12
CA ASN A 47 -15.53 -3.89 9.10
C ASN A 47 -16.34 -5.13 8.72
N VAL A 48 -15.77 -6.32 8.91
CA VAL A 48 -16.39 -7.61 8.54
C VAL A 48 -17.71 -7.89 9.28
N ASN A 49 -17.97 -7.20 10.38
CA ASN A 49 -19.24 -7.29 11.12
C ASN A 49 -20.26 -6.19 10.76
N HIS A 50 -20.01 -5.40 9.70
CA HIS A 50 -20.96 -4.35 9.31
C HIS A 50 -22.22 -4.95 8.65
N PRO A 51 -23.44 -4.41 8.89
CA PRO A 51 -24.69 -4.93 8.32
C PRO A 51 -24.74 -5.00 6.79
N GLU A 52 -24.02 -4.10 6.11
CA GLU A 52 -23.97 -4.02 4.64
C GLU A 52 -22.77 -4.80 4.04
N ILE A 53 -22.09 -5.65 4.80
CA ILE A 53 -20.84 -6.30 4.35
C ILE A 53 -21.06 -7.18 3.10
N GLU A 54 -22.18 -7.91 3.00
CA GLU A 54 -22.48 -8.76 1.85
C GLU A 54 -22.67 -7.94 0.57
N GLU A 55 -23.32 -6.77 0.67
CA GLU A 55 -23.47 -5.83 -0.45
C GLU A 55 -22.13 -5.18 -0.82
N PHE A 56 -21.35 -4.77 0.18
CA PHE A 56 -20.03 -4.19 0.00
C PHE A 56 -19.05 -5.13 -0.73
N ILE A 57 -19.08 -6.44 -0.42
CA ILE A 57 -18.30 -7.46 -1.13
C ILE A 57 -18.65 -7.51 -2.61
N ASN A 58 -19.95 -7.37 -2.93
CA ASN A 58 -20.47 -7.54 -4.28
C ASN A 58 -20.58 -6.23 -5.10
N MET A 59 -20.26 -5.07 -4.54
CA MET A 59 -20.45 -3.78 -5.21
C MET A 59 -19.57 -3.58 -6.45
N ARG A 60 -18.46 -4.33 -6.56
CA ARG A 60 -17.55 -4.28 -7.73
C ARG A 60 -17.90 -5.27 -8.83
N LYS A 61 -18.84 -6.16 -8.61
CA LYS A 61 -19.30 -7.09 -9.67
C LYS A 61 -20.12 -6.31 -10.70
N GLU A 62 -19.75 -6.43 -11.98
CA GLU A 62 -20.41 -5.70 -13.08
C GLU A 62 -21.84 -6.18 -13.29
N SER A 63 -22.10 -7.49 -13.09
CA SER A 63 -23.38 -8.13 -13.31
C SER A 63 -24.26 -8.15 -12.06
N GLY A 64 -25.57 -8.09 -12.27
CA GLY A 64 -26.60 -8.25 -11.24
C GLY A 64 -26.78 -7.04 -10.32
N GLY A 65 -27.96 -6.90 -9.74
CA GLY A 65 -28.30 -5.86 -8.76
C GLY A 65 -28.59 -4.48 -9.37
N ASP A 66 -28.80 -3.49 -8.49
CA ASP A 66 -29.06 -2.10 -8.84
C ASP A 66 -27.74 -1.39 -9.18
N ILE A 67 -27.64 -0.80 -10.37
CA ILE A 67 -26.46 -0.06 -10.84
C ILE A 67 -26.11 1.12 -9.92
N ASN A 68 -27.09 1.75 -9.28
CA ASN A 68 -26.87 2.86 -8.36
C ASN A 68 -26.24 2.42 -7.02
N ARG A 69 -26.10 1.12 -6.82
CA ARG A 69 -25.44 0.50 -5.66
C ARG A 69 -24.17 -0.26 -6.07
N LYS A 70 -23.64 0.03 -7.25
CA LYS A 70 -22.35 -0.48 -7.77
C LYS A 70 -21.29 0.61 -7.70
N CYS A 71 -20.06 0.18 -7.41
CA CYS A 71 -18.88 1.05 -7.35
C CYS A 71 -17.77 0.37 -8.13
N LEU A 72 -17.68 0.63 -9.42
CA LEU A 72 -16.76 -0.12 -10.32
C LEU A 72 -15.36 0.50 -10.41
N ASN A 73 -15.18 1.73 -9.94
CA ASN A 73 -13.92 2.47 -10.03
C ASN A 73 -13.19 2.57 -8.69
N LEU A 74 -13.91 2.61 -7.57
CA LEU A 74 -13.29 2.62 -6.26
C LEU A 74 -12.85 1.20 -5.85
N HIS A 75 -11.77 1.13 -5.08
CA HIS A 75 -11.29 -0.11 -4.48
C HIS A 75 -11.97 -0.36 -3.13
N ASN A 76 -12.24 -1.62 -2.82
CA ASN A 76 -12.83 -1.99 -1.53
C ASN A 76 -11.89 -2.87 -0.70
N GLY A 77 -11.92 -2.67 0.62
CA GLY A 77 -11.15 -3.43 1.59
C GLY A 77 -12.00 -3.84 2.79
N ILE A 78 -11.72 -4.97 3.36
CA ILE A 78 -12.42 -5.49 4.54
C ILE A 78 -11.45 -5.55 5.71
N ASN A 79 -11.84 -4.95 6.82
CA ASN A 79 -11.15 -5.11 8.09
C ASN A 79 -11.58 -6.44 8.71
N ILE A 80 -10.69 -7.40 8.70
CA ILE A 80 -10.84 -8.74 9.26
C ILE A 80 -10.33 -8.73 10.70
N THR A 81 -11.09 -9.30 11.64
CA THR A 81 -10.68 -9.46 13.03
C THR A 81 -10.26 -10.88 13.35
N ASN A 82 -9.43 -11.06 14.37
CA ASN A 82 -9.07 -12.39 14.87
C ASN A 82 -10.32 -13.17 15.32
N ALA A 83 -11.26 -12.51 15.96
CA ALA A 83 -12.54 -13.12 16.36
C ALA A 83 -13.33 -13.65 15.16
N PHE A 84 -13.35 -12.95 14.03
CA PHE A 84 -13.98 -13.45 12.81
C PHE A 84 -13.26 -14.69 12.26
N LEU A 85 -11.94 -14.68 12.22
CA LEU A 85 -11.14 -15.83 11.75
C LEU A 85 -11.34 -17.05 12.64
N ASP A 86 -11.45 -16.87 13.94
CA ASP A 86 -11.78 -17.95 14.89
C ASP A 86 -13.18 -18.50 14.64
N ALA A 87 -14.17 -17.63 14.42
CA ALA A 87 -15.54 -18.05 14.07
C ALA A 87 -15.56 -18.84 12.76
N VAL A 88 -14.83 -18.40 11.72
CA VAL A 88 -14.69 -19.12 10.45
C VAL A 88 -14.08 -20.51 10.65
N LYS A 89 -13.01 -20.59 11.46
CA LYS A 89 -12.34 -21.86 11.77
C LYS A 89 -13.29 -22.86 12.45
N ASN A 90 -14.10 -22.36 13.37
CA ASN A 90 -15.01 -23.15 14.19
C ASN A 90 -16.40 -23.36 13.54
N ASP A 91 -16.67 -22.73 12.38
CA ASP A 91 -17.97 -22.75 11.69
C ASP A 91 -19.11 -22.18 12.53
N GLU A 92 -18.85 -21.04 13.18
CA GLU A 92 -19.78 -20.40 14.10
C GLU A 92 -20.63 -19.33 13.40
N ASP A 93 -21.70 -18.92 14.06
CA ASP A 93 -22.52 -17.79 13.68
C ASP A 93 -21.78 -16.47 13.87
N TRP A 94 -21.94 -15.54 12.91
CA TRP A 94 -21.35 -14.22 12.95
C TRP A 94 -22.42 -13.13 12.97
N ARG A 95 -22.36 -12.25 13.98
CA ARG A 95 -23.34 -11.17 14.13
C ARG A 95 -22.89 -9.91 13.37
N LEU A 96 -23.79 -9.38 12.54
CA LEU A 96 -23.63 -8.10 11.89
C LEU A 96 -24.21 -7.01 12.80
N ILE A 97 -23.36 -6.04 13.17
CA ILE A 97 -23.61 -5.05 14.22
C ILE A 97 -23.72 -3.65 13.59
N ASP A 98 -24.79 -2.95 13.87
CA ASP A 98 -24.94 -1.56 13.46
C ASP A 98 -23.94 -0.67 14.22
N PRO A 99 -23.08 0.11 13.50
CA PRO A 99 -22.02 0.89 14.14
C PRO A 99 -22.53 2.03 15.02
N LYS A 100 -23.80 2.46 14.85
CA LYS A 100 -24.37 3.53 15.64
C LYS A 100 -25.04 3.06 16.91
N THR A 101 -25.83 1.96 16.80
CA THR A 101 -26.60 1.44 17.94
C THR A 101 -25.82 0.39 18.74
N ASN A 102 -24.78 -0.17 18.14
CA ASN A 102 -24.02 -1.30 18.65
C ASN A 102 -24.89 -2.56 18.90
N GLU A 103 -26.02 -2.66 18.17
CA GLU A 103 -26.92 -3.81 18.24
C GLU A 103 -26.73 -4.74 17.04
N ALA A 104 -26.93 -6.03 17.27
CA ALA A 104 -26.92 -7.03 16.19
C ALA A 104 -28.19 -6.88 15.33
N VAL A 105 -28.01 -6.61 14.04
CA VAL A 105 -29.11 -6.45 13.06
C VAL A 105 -29.41 -7.75 12.34
N LYS A 106 -28.39 -8.57 12.12
CA LYS A 106 -28.46 -9.85 11.40
C LYS A 106 -27.41 -10.81 11.92
N THR A 107 -27.72 -12.10 11.87
CA THR A 107 -26.75 -13.16 12.12
C THR A 107 -26.61 -14.00 10.86
N ILE A 108 -25.39 -14.32 10.48
CA ILE A 108 -25.05 -15.13 9.30
C ILE A 108 -23.99 -16.16 9.67
N ASN A 109 -23.82 -17.21 8.88
CA ASN A 109 -22.72 -18.14 9.09
C ASN A 109 -21.38 -17.48 8.68
N SER A 110 -20.36 -17.56 9.53
CA SER A 110 -19.05 -16.93 9.31
C SER A 110 -18.30 -17.53 8.12
N ARG A 111 -18.41 -18.86 7.94
CA ARG A 111 -17.74 -19.57 6.84
C ARG A 111 -18.36 -19.23 5.48
N ASP A 112 -19.68 -19.07 5.44
CA ASP A 112 -20.39 -18.63 4.22
C ASP A 112 -19.96 -17.21 3.84
N LEU A 113 -19.84 -16.31 4.80
CA LEU A 113 -19.32 -14.95 4.56
C LEU A 113 -17.87 -15.00 4.07
N TRP A 114 -17.03 -15.83 4.67
CA TRP A 114 -15.65 -16.02 4.23
C TRP A 114 -15.56 -16.50 2.79
N PHE A 115 -16.38 -17.47 2.39
CA PHE A 115 -16.46 -17.94 1.00
C PHE A 115 -16.93 -16.85 0.04
N GLN A 116 -17.87 -16.00 0.45
CA GLN A 116 -18.27 -14.83 -0.37
C GLN A 116 -17.11 -13.88 -0.60
N ILE A 117 -16.31 -13.57 0.43
CA ILE A 117 -15.13 -12.71 0.33
C ILE A 117 -14.11 -13.32 -0.64
N ILE A 118 -13.76 -14.59 -0.47
CA ILE A 118 -12.75 -15.26 -1.30
C ILE A 118 -13.22 -15.39 -2.76
N ASN A 119 -14.48 -15.72 -3.00
CA ASN A 119 -15.04 -15.82 -4.35
C ASN A 119 -15.05 -14.46 -5.05
N ALA A 120 -15.47 -13.38 -4.36
CA ALA A 120 -15.43 -12.05 -4.92
C ALA A 120 -14.00 -11.63 -5.28
N ARG A 121 -13.03 -11.95 -4.41
CA ARG A 121 -11.62 -11.69 -4.65
C ARG A 121 -11.06 -12.48 -5.84
N ALA A 122 -11.44 -13.74 -6.00
CA ALA A 122 -11.05 -14.54 -7.15
C ALA A 122 -11.64 -14.01 -8.46
N GLU A 123 -12.87 -13.50 -8.43
CA GLU A 123 -13.59 -12.99 -9.58
C GLU A 123 -13.11 -11.58 -10.01
N THR A 124 -12.84 -10.69 -9.06
CA THR A 124 -12.60 -9.26 -9.31
C THR A 124 -11.19 -8.77 -8.92
N GLY A 125 -10.38 -9.57 -8.21
CA GLY A 125 -9.14 -9.15 -7.56
C GLY A 125 -9.34 -8.45 -6.22
N GLU A 126 -10.57 -8.16 -5.80
CA GLU A 126 -10.95 -7.45 -4.59
C GLU A 126 -12.08 -8.18 -3.86
N PRO A 127 -12.30 -7.92 -2.58
CA PRO A 127 -11.75 -6.85 -1.72
C PRO A 127 -10.32 -7.11 -1.23
N TYR A 128 -9.63 -6.02 -0.81
CA TYR A 128 -8.45 -6.13 0.04
C TYR A 128 -8.85 -6.73 1.39
N MET A 129 -7.93 -7.44 2.04
CA MET A 129 -8.15 -7.99 3.38
C MET A 129 -7.08 -7.49 4.33
N ILE A 130 -7.49 -6.78 5.38
CA ILE A 130 -6.61 -6.22 6.41
C ILE A 130 -6.94 -6.90 7.74
N ASN A 131 -5.96 -7.57 8.34
CA ASN A 131 -6.11 -8.02 9.73
C ASN A 131 -5.92 -6.81 10.65
N ILE A 132 -7.04 -6.18 10.99
CA ILE A 132 -7.04 -4.90 11.72
C ILE A 132 -6.53 -5.04 13.16
N ASP A 133 -6.74 -6.18 13.79
CA ASP A 133 -6.25 -6.45 15.14
C ASP A 133 -4.72 -6.51 15.14
N THR A 134 -4.12 -7.24 14.19
CA THR A 134 -2.65 -7.29 14.03
C THR A 134 -2.05 -5.91 13.78
N CYS A 135 -2.73 -5.07 12.98
CA CYS A 135 -2.27 -3.69 12.75
C CYS A 135 -2.28 -2.88 14.05
N ASN A 136 -3.36 -2.97 14.83
CA ASN A 136 -3.48 -2.26 16.10
C ASN A 136 -2.54 -2.82 17.16
N ASP A 137 -2.30 -4.13 17.18
CA ASP A 137 -1.30 -4.76 18.05
C ASP A 137 0.12 -4.31 17.75
N ALA A 138 0.41 -3.93 16.52
CA ALA A 138 1.72 -3.43 16.10
C ALA A 138 1.95 -1.94 16.38
N LEU A 139 0.94 -1.17 16.78
CA LEU A 139 1.09 0.24 17.14
C LEU A 139 2.15 0.45 18.22
N PRO A 140 2.96 1.52 18.18
CA PRO A 140 3.80 1.93 19.29
C PRO A 140 3.03 2.02 20.59
N LYS A 141 3.66 1.57 21.69
CA LYS A 141 3.02 1.55 23.01
C LYS A 141 2.44 2.92 23.37
N GLN A 142 3.18 4.00 23.14
CA GLN A 142 2.77 5.36 23.45
C GLN A 142 1.50 5.78 22.68
N GLN A 143 1.37 5.36 21.43
CA GLN A 143 0.17 5.61 20.62
C GLN A 143 -1.04 4.83 21.16
N LYS A 144 -0.83 3.59 21.62
CA LYS A 144 -1.88 2.81 22.30
C LYS A 144 -2.31 3.47 23.62
N ASP A 145 -1.35 3.94 24.41
CA ASP A 145 -1.61 4.64 25.69
C ASP A 145 -2.41 5.95 25.47
N LEU A 146 -2.30 6.57 24.27
CA LEU A 146 -3.10 7.72 23.85
C LEU A 146 -4.49 7.33 23.29
N GLY A 147 -4.83 6.05 23.26
CA GLY A 147 -6.10 5.57 22.69
C GLY A 147 -6.20 5.72 21.18
N LEU A 148 -5.07 5.79 20.45
CA LEU A 148 -5.06 5.85 19.01
C LEU A 148 -5.32 4.48 18.39
N GLU A 149 -6.03 4.46 17.27
CA GLU A 149 -6.47 3.25 16.60
C GLU A 149 -6.31 3.36 15.08
N ILE A 150 -5.83 2.29 14.46
CA ILE A 150 -5.83 2.10 13.02
C ILE A 150 -7.21 1.59 12.62
N LYS A 151 -7.89 2.32 11.74
CA LYS A 151 -9.23 1.99 11.27
C LYS A 151 -9.28 1.45 9.86
N GLN A 152 -8.22 1.68 9.10
CA GLN A 152 -8.11 1.30 7.68
C GLN A 152 -6.66 1.40 7.21
N SER A 153 -6.40 0.92 6.00
CA SER A 153 -5.16 1.16 5.27
C SER A 153 -5.36 2.22 4.18
N ASN A 154 -4.30 2.54 3.44
CA ASN A 154 -4.35 3.39 2.25
C ASN A 154 -4.81 2.61 1.01
N LEU A 155 -4.84 3.29 -0.16
CA LEU A 155 -5.23 2.72 -1.45
C LEU A 155 -4.39 1.49 -1.85
N CYS A 156 -3.09 1.50 -1.57
CA CYS A 156 -2.17 0.42 -1.93
C CYS A 156 -1.95 -0.60 -0.80
N SER A 157 -2.63 -0.45 0.34
CA SER A 157 -2.64 -1.37 1.50
C SER A 157 -1.31 -1.53 2.25
N GLU A 158 -0.30 -0.67 2.00
CA GLU A 158 1.01 -0.73 2.67
C GLU A 158 1.10 0.16 3.92
N ILE A 159 0.14 1.06 4.16
CA ILE A 159 0.17 2.04 5.25
C ILE A 159 -0.91 1.72 6.27
N THR A 160 -0.50 1.61 7.53
CA THR A 160 -1.40 1.42 8.68
C THR A 160 -1.06 2.46 9.74
N LEU A 161 -1.74 3.61 9.66
CA LEU A 161 -1.58 4.74 10.57
C LEU A 161 -2.90 5.08 11.25
N PRO A 162 -2.87 5.58 12.51
CA PRO A 162 -4.09 5.92 13.24
C PRO A 162 -4.79 7.13 12.61
N THR A 163 -6.11 7.06 12.53
CA THR A 163 -6.98 8.15 12.06
C THR A 163 -8.19 8.33 12.98
N ASN A 164 -8.65 9.57 13.12
CA ASN A 164 -9.86 9.91 13.87
C ASN A 164 -10.45 11.24 13.38
N GLU A 165 -11.35 11.85 14.15
CA GLU A 165 -11.98 13.13 13.80
C GLU A 165 -10.99 14.28 13.66
N GLU A 166 -9.85 14.24 14.36
CA GLU A 166 -8.82 15.27 14.35
C GLU A 166 -7.64 14.94 13.45
N ARG A 167 -7.51 13.68 13.00
CA ARG A 167 -6.33 13.15 12.31
C ARG A 167 -6.66 12.58 10.94
N THR A 168 -5.87 13.00 9.97
CA THR A 168 -5.80 12.38 8.64
C THR A 168 -4.38 11.92 8.39
N ALA A 169 -4.16 10.62 8.24
CA ALA A 169 -2.84 10.04 8.01
C ALA A 169 -2.19 10.56 6.73
N VAL A 170 -0.88 10.75 6.76
CA VAL A 170 -0.07 11.21 5.62
C VAL A 170 1.05 10.23 5.36
N CYS A 171 1.18 9.80 4.10
CA CYS A 171 2.26 8.93 3.65
C CYS A 171 3.48 9.76 3.25
N CYS A 172 4.64 9.49 3.87
CA CYS A 172 5.93 10.06 3.48
C CYS A 172 6.86 8.89 3.13
N LEU A 173 7.02 8.62 1.82
CA LEU A 173 7.59 7.37 1.32
C LEU A 173 8.86 7.59 0.51
N SER A 174 9.78 6.64 0.61
CA SER A 174 10.90 6.44 -0.31
C SER A 174 11.24 4.95 -0.41
N SER A 175 12.07 4.57 -1.37
CA SER A 175 12.47 3.17 -1.52
C SER A 175 13.93 3.07 -1.96
N VAL A 176 14.69 2.18 -1.31
CA VAL A 176 16.04 1.83 -1.78
C VAL A 176 15.95 0.88 -2.97
N ASN A 177 16.91 0.95 -3.89
CA ASN A 177 17.00 0.00 -4.98
C ASN A 177 17.92 -1.17 -4.57
N LEU A 178 17.31 -2.32 -4.29
CA LEU A 178 18.03 -3.55 -3.90
C LEU A 178 18.87 -4.13 -5.04
N GLU A 179 18.57 -3.81 -6.30
CA GLU A 179 19.40 -4.21 -7.43
C GLU A 179 20.85 -3.75 -7.25
N HIS A 180 21.03 -2.61 -6.57
CA HIS A 180 22.34 -2.02 -6.26
C HIS A 180 22.75 -2.21 -4.78
N PHE A 181 22.23 -3.23 -4.10
CA PHE A 181 22.47 -3.46 -2.68
C PHE A 181 23.95 -3.42 -2.31
N GLU A 182 24.82 -4.08 -3.08
CA GLU A 182 26.25 -4.16 -2.80
C GLU A 182 26.99 -2.80 -2.89
N THR A 183 26.43 -1.85 -3.63
CA THR A 183 27.06 -0.53 -3.78
C THR A 183 26.78 0.38 -2.60
N TRP A 184 25.66 0.19 -1.91
CA TRP A 184 25.27 1.09 -0.83
C TRP A 184 25.24 0.44 0.56
N VAL A 185 25.26 -0.89 0.68
CA VAL A 185 25.17 -1.58 1.97
C VAL A 185 26.35 -1.27 2.90
N SER A 186 27.53 -0.99 2.35
CA SER A 186 28.73 -0.62 3.11
C SER A 186 28.80 0.85 3.50
N ASP A 187 27.95 1.69 2.91
CA ASP A 187 27.87 3.11 3.27
C ASP A 187 27.09 3.27 4.59
N ASN A 188 27.78 3.75 5.61
CA ASN A 188 27.21 3.90 6.94
C ASN A 188 26.11 4.98 7.02
N TYR A 189 26.12 5.94 6.10
CA TYR A 189 25.22 7.10 6.12
C TYR A 189 24.04 6.96 5.14
N PHE A 190 24.11 6.09 4.14
CA PHE A 190 23.10 6.00 3.08
C PHE A 190 21.66 5.90 3.60
N ILE A 191 21.38 4.95 4.50
CA ILE A 191 20.03 4.80 5.09
C ILE A 191 19.72 5.94 6.06
N GLU A 192 20.71 6.43 6.80
CA GLU A 192 20.55 7.58 7.70
C GLU A 192 20.14 8.84 6.93
N ASP A 193 20.80 9.12 5.82
CA ASP A 193 20.50 10.28 4.98
C ASP A 193 19.11 10.18 4.35
N LEU A 194 18.67 8.97 3.96
CA LEU A 194 17.30 8.75 3.48
C LEU A 194 16.25 9.00 4.57
N ILE A 195 16.47 8.54 5.80
CA ILE A 195 15.55 8.80 6.93
C ILE A 195 15.55 10.31 7.25
N ARG A 196 16.69 10.96 7.24
CA ARG A 196 16.81 12.42 7.44
C ARG A 196 16.12 13.20 6.33
N MET A 197 16.27 12.78 5.08
CA MET A 197 15.58 13.36 3.93
C MET A 197 14.05 13.23 4.08
N LEU A 198 13.56 12.07 4.47
CA LEU A 198 12.13 11.85 4.70
C LEU A 198 11.61 12.71 5.88
N ASP A 199 12.36 12.83 6.98
CA ASP A 199 11.99 13.70 8.10
C ASP A 199 11.97 15.19 7.68
N ASN A 200 12.87 15.61 6.77
CA ASN A 200 12.84 16.95 6.19
C ASN A 200 11.65 17.16 5.25
N ILE A 201 11.26 16.15 4.46
CA ILE A 201 10.08 16.21 3.58
C ILE A 201 8.79 16.36 4.43
N ILE A 202 8.68 15.61 5.52
CA ILE A 202 7.49 15.72 6.37
C ILE A 202 7.47 17.06 7.13
N GLU A 203 8.63 17.60 7.51
CA GLU A 203 8.75 18.96 8.06
C GLU A 203 8.27 20.01 7.07
N HIS A 204 8.77 19.94 5.83
CA HIS A 204 8.34 20.84 4.75
C HIS A 204 6.84 20.74 4.47
N TYR A 205 6.29 19.53 4.49
CA TYR A 205 4.85 19.32 4.37
C TYR A 205 4.08 19.99 5.51
N ILE A 206 4.49 19.79 6.77
CA ILE A 206 3.87 20.41 7.94
C ILE A 206 3.87 21.92 7.81
N GLU A 207 5.00 22.53 7.41
CA GLU A 207 5.13 23.96 7.24
C GLU A 207 4.21 24.57 6.17
N ASN A 208 3.91 23.79 5.12
CA ASN A 208 3.16 24.27 3.95
C ASN A 208 1.68 23.79 3.91
N ALA A 209 1.29 22.83 4.75
CA ALA A 209 -0.07 22.29 4.78
C ALA A 209 -1.04 23.07 5.70
N VAL A 210 -0.66 24.26 6.11
CA VAL A 210 -1.50 25.18 6.90
C VAL A 210 -2.48 25.86 5.95
N ASP A 211 -3.73 26.02 6.40
CA ASP A 211 -4.73 26.82 5.70
C ASP A 211 -4.31 28.31 5.72
N THR A 212 -3.65 28.72 4.65
CA THR A 212 -3.17 30.10 4.51
C THR A 212 -4.30 31.12 4.44
N ALA A 213 -5.53 30.73 4.07
CA ALA A 213 -6.70 31.61 4.04
C ALA A 213 -7.10 32.02 5.46
N GLN A 214 -7.03 31.11 6.43
CA GLN A 214 -7.32 31.38 7.84
C GLN A 214 -6.18 32.18 8.53
N LEU A 215 -4.94 32.10 8.00
CA LEU A 215 -3.80 32.79 8.54
C LEU A 215 -3.51 34.15 7.86
N GLY A 216 -4.43 34.65 7.01
CA GLY A 216 -4.29 35.94 6.34
C GLY A 216 -3.30 35.96 5.17
N GLY A 217 -3.11 34.82 4.47
CA GLY A 217 -2.39 34.75 3.20
C GLY A 217 -0.87 34.81 3.26
N TYR A 218 -0.25 34.68 4.42
CA TYR A 218 1.20 34.71 4.57
C TYR A 218 1.78 33.27 4.72
N SER A 219 2.91 33.03 4.08
CA SER A 219 3.74 31.87 4.34
C SER A 219 4.01 31.76 5.84
N ALA A 220 3.48 30.73 6.48
CA ALA A 220 3.63 30.58 7.92
C ALA A 220 5.10 30.32 8.26
N ASN A 221 5.70 31.19 9.03
CA ASN A 221 6.99 30.92 9.66
C ASN A 221 6.82 29.72 10.60
N PHE A 222 7.74 28.77 10.59
CA PHE A 222 7.73 27.54 11.38
C PHE A 222 7.36 27.75 12.85
N ASN A 223 7.94 28.75 13.51
CA ASN A 223 7.65 29.06 14.90
C ASN A 223 6.19 29.45 15.14
N ARG A 224 5.55 30.12 14.19
CA ARG A 224 4.15 30.52 14.24
C ARG A 224 3.22 29.33 14.04
N PHE A 225 3.58 28.44 13.11
CA PHE A 225 2.86 27.21 12.84
C PHE A 225 2.91 26.22 14.00
N SER A 226 4.10 25.95 14.51
CA SER A 226 4.33 25.10 15.70
C SER A 226 3.50 25.54 16.91
N LYS A 227 3.30 26.87 17.07
CA LYS A 227 2.45 27.41 18.12
C LYS A 227 0.97 27.04 17.92
N TYR A 228 0.43 27.17 16.70
CA TYR A 228 -0.98 26.83 16.41
C TYR A 228 -1.27 25.34 16.60
N ILE A 229 -0.37 24.47 16.14
CA ILE A 229 -0.52 23.01 16.35
C ILE A 229 -0.46 22.64 17.84
N LYS A 230 0.49 23.18 18.58
CA LYS A 230 0.65 22.91 20.02
C LYS A 230 -0.51 23.39 20.86
N GLU A 231 -1.15 24.48 20.48
CA GLU A 231 -2.26 25.06 21.21
C GLU A 231 -3.62 24.50 20.76
N GLY A 232 -3.66 23.55 19.76
CA GLY A 232 -4.90 22.97 19.26
C GLY A 232 -5.86 23.99 18.65
N LYS A 233 -5.35 25.12 18.12
CA LYS A 233 -6.15 26.22 17.59
C LYS A 233 -6.60 25.95 16.17
N GLU A 234 -7.74 26.54 15.80
CA GLU A 234 -8.23 26.59 14.42
C GLU A 234 -7.17 27.12 13.46
N GLY A 235 -7.08 26.54 12.23
CA GLY A 235 -6.17 26.97 11.19
C GLY A 235 -5.12 25.96 10.77
N TYR A 236 -5.05 24.78 11.38
CA TYR A 236 -4.25 23.67 10.87
C TYR A 236 -5.10 22.65 10.12
N THR A 237 -4.52 21.98 9.12
CA THR A 237 -5.17 20.84 8.49
C THR A 237 -5.02 19.60 9.37
N LYS A 238 -6.02 18.71 9.37
CA LYS A 238 -5.98 17.44 10.11
C LYS A 238 -4.77 16.58 9.71
N SER A 239 -4.36 16.69 8.46
CA SER A 239 -3.18 15.99 7.93
C SER A 239 -1.86 16.57 8.46
N ALA A 240 -1.74 17.90 8.55
CA ALA A 240 -0.57 18.53 9.15
C ALA A 240 -0.47 18.21 10.65
N TYR A 241 -1.59 18.18 11.36
CA TYR A 241 -1.63 17.77 12.76
C TYR A 241 -1.17 16.33 12.94
N SER A 242 -1.72 15.38 12.16
CA SER A 242 -1.29 13.97 12.17
C SER A 242 0.21 13.86 11.91
N ALA A 243 0.68 14.49 10.81
CA ALA A 243 2.09 14.47 10.43
C ALA A 243 3.01 15.03 11.54
N TYR A 244 2.65 16.12 12.19
CA TYR A 244 3.40 16.69 13.31
C TYR A 244 3.44 15.77 14.53
N ARG A 245 2.29 15.17 14.87
CA ARG A 245 2.13 14.35 16.07
C ARG A 245 2.93 13.04 16.02
N GLU A 246 2.94 12.37 14.88
CA GLU A 246 3.53 11.04 14.73
C GLU A 246 4.81 11.00 13.90
N ARG A 247 5.01 11.93 12.97
CA ARG A 247 6.15 12.00 12.07
C ARG A 247 6.50 10.65 11.42
N SER A 248 5.47 9.91 11.01
CA SER A 248 5.62 8.58 10.44
C SER A 248 6.26 8.62 9.06
N LEU A 249 7.27 7.78 8.85
CA LEU A 249 8.02 7.61 7.62
C LEU A 249 7.80 6.19 7.07
N GLY A 250 7.99 6.02 5.77
CA GLY A 250 7.90 4.73 5.11
C GLY A 250 9.06 4.53 4.14
N LEU A 251 10.22 4.11 4.63
CA LEU A 251 11.31 3.66 3.77
C LEU A 251 11.07 2.21 3.37
N GLY A 252 10.90 1.96 2.07
CA GLY A 252 10.72 0.64 1.49
C GLY A 252 11.88 0.23 0.59
N ALA A 253 11.60 -0.71 -0.30
CA ALA A 253 12.56 -1.24 -1.25
C ALA A 253 11.90 -1.52 -2.61
N MET A 254 12.70 -1.48 -3.67
CA MET A 254 12.40 -1.96 -5.01
C MET A 254 13.60 -2.75 -5.54
N GLY A 255 13.43 -3.46 -6.64
CA GLY A 255 14.53 -4.15 -7.29
C GLY A 255 14.91 -5.50 -6.68
N PHE A 256 14.04 -6.11 -5.86
CA PHE A 256 14.32 -7.39 -5.23
C PHE A 256 14.54 -8.51 -6.25
N HIS A 257 13.57 -8.71 -7.18
CA HIS A 257 13.71 -9.73 -8.22
C HIS A 257 14.84 -9.39 -9.21
N ALA A 258 15.02 -8.10 -9.55
CA ALA A 258 16.14 -7.65 -10.37
C ALA A 258 17.50 -8.02 -9.76
N TYR A 259 17.68 -7.87 -8.45
CA TYR A 259 18.86 -8.31 -7.74
C TYR A 259 19.11 -9.81 -7.89
N LEU A 260 18.07 -10.63 -7.67
CA LEU A 260 18.18 -12.08 -7.80
C LEU A 260 18.55 -12.50 -9.22
N GLN A 261 17.87 -11.94 -10.24
CA GLN A 261 18.17 -12.24 -11.64
C GLN A 261 19.56 -11.77 -12.06
N SER A 262 20.07 -10.67 -11.50
CA SER A 262 21.44 -10.20 -11.75
C SER A 262 22.51 -11.20 -11.32
N ARG A 263 22.15 -12.10 -10.40
CA ARG A 263 23.00 -13.14 -9.81
C ARG A 263 22.65 -14.55 -10.28
N ASN A 264 21.75 -14.68 -11.25
CA ASN A 264 21.23 -15.94 -11.74
C ASN A 264 20.60 -16.81 -10.64
N ILE A 265 19.84 -16.18 -9.73
CA ILE A 265 19.17 -16.84 -8.62
C ILE A 265 17.66 -16.83 -8.87
N PRO A 266 16.98 -17.98 -8.85
CA PRO A 266 15.51 -18.05 -8.90
C PRO A 266 14.87 -17.36 -7.70
N PHE A 267 13.65 -16.83 -7.89
CA PHE A 267 12.88 -16.26 -6.80
C PHE A 267 12.55 -17.31 -5.72
N GLU A 268 12.24 -18.52 -6.15
CA GLU A 268 11.91 -19.68 -5.30
C GLU A 268 13.19 -20.39 -4.79
N HIS A 269 14.13 -19.64 -4.24
CA HIS A 269 15.39 -20.18 -3.74
C HIS A 269 15.68 -19.71 -2.31
N LEU A 270 16.24 -20.58 -1.46
CA LEU A 270 16.58 -20.26 -0.06
C LEU A 270 17.47 -19.02 0.09
N PHE A 271 18.32 -18.74 -0.90
CA PHE A 271 19.10 -17.52 -0.90
C PHE A 271 18.21 -16.27 -0.98
N ALA A 272 17.11 -16.30 -1.74
CA ALA A 272 16.19 -15.17 -1.85
C ALA A 272 15.58 -14.84 -0.47
N THR A 273 15.14 -15.85 0.27
CA THR A 273 14.65 -15.69 1.65
C THR A 273 15.71 -15.12 2.58
N SER A 274 16.94 -15.67 2.51
CA SER A 274 18.06 -15.19 3.33
C SER A 274 18.46 -13.75 2.99
N PHE A 275 18.52 -13.42 1.71
CA PHE A 275 18.80 -12.06 1.24
C PHE A 275 17.73 -11.08 1.71
N ASN A 276 16.45 -11.42 1.54
CA ASN A 276 15.33 -10.60 2.02
C ASN A 276 15.50 -10.27 3.52
N HIS A 277 15.69 -11.31 4.33
CA HIS A 277 15.88 -11.13 5.78
C HIS A 277 17.09 -10.22 6.10
N ASN A 278 18.23 -10.44 5.47
CA ASN A 278 19.46 -9.70 5.74
C ASN A 278 19.36 -8.24 5.28
N ALA A 279 18.80 -8.00 4.09
CA ALA A 279 18.60 -6.65 3.55
C ALA A 279 17.68 -5.81 4.45
N PHE A 280 16.51 -6.33 4.81
CA PHE A 280 15.57 -5.61 5.68
C PHE A 280 16.03 -5.49 7.13
N LYS A 281 16.79 -6.47 7.65
CA LYS A 281 17.45 -6.34 8.96
C LYS A 281 18.45 -5.18 8.95
N HIS A 282 19.26 -5.06 7.89
CA HIS A 282 20.19 -3.94 7.73
C HIS A 282 19.46 -2.60 7.66
N ILE A 283 18.47 -2.46 6.75
CA ILE A 283 17.68 -1.25 6.57
C ILE A 283 17.02 -0.83 7.91
N LYS A 284 16.35 -1.76 8.58
CA LYS A 284 15.68 -1.51 9.86
C LYS A 284 16.66 -1.06 10.95
N SER A 285 17.80 -1.71 11.06
CA SER A 285 18.84 -1.38 12.06
C SER A 285 19.36 0.05 11.86
N LYS A 286 19.70 0.41 10.61
CA LYS A 286 20.18 1.76 10.28
C LYS A 286 19.11 2.83 10.43
N ALA A 287 17.88 2.55 10.03
CA ALA A 287 16.75 3.46 10.21
C ALA A 287 16.46 3.74 11.70
N LEU A 288 16.54 2.72 12.56
CA LEU A 288 16.40 2.89 14.01
C LEU A 288 17.53 3.72 14.63
N GLN A 289 18.75 3.61 14.14
CA GLN A 289 19.86 4.47 14.57
C GLN A 289 19.63 5.92 14.13
N ALA A 290 19.16 6.11 12.89
CA ALA A 290 18.89 7.45 12.34
C ALA A 290 17.78 8.18 13.10
N THR A 291 16.65 7.53 13.39
CA THR A 291 15.55 8.17 14.13
C THR A 291 15.94 8.54 15.55
N LYS A 292 16.82 7.75 16.22
CA LYS A 292 17.36 8.09 17.54
C LYS A 292 18.28 9.31 17.51
N ARG A 293 19.15 9.42 16.50
CA ARG A 293 19.97 10.61 16.29
C ARG A 293 19.10 11.84 16.02
N LEU A 294 18.11 11.72 15.16
CA LEU A 294 17.16 12.79 14.87
C LEU A 294 16.37 13.22 16.12
N ALA A 295 15.99 12.28 16.99
CA ALA A 295 15.37 12.62 18.26
C ALA A 295 16.29 13.45 19.17
N SER A 296 17.57 13.11 19.23
CA SER A 296 18.57 13.89 20.00
C SER A 296 18.78 15.28 19.42
N GLU A 297 18.72 15.46 18.10
CA GLU A 297 18.93 16.73 17.41
C GLU A 297 17.68 17.62 17.39
N ARG A 298 16.48 17.04 17.22
CA ARG A 298 15.24 17.75 16.89
C ARG A 298 14.08 17.47 17.84
N GLY A 299 14.28 16.60 18.83
CA GLY A 299 13.25 16.13 19.75
C GLY A 299 12.45 14.95 19.19
N GLU A 300 11.74 14.28 20.07
CA GLU A 300 10.83 13.15 19.75
C GLU A 300 9.52 13.65 19.14
N ALA A 301 8.84 12.81 18.36
CA ALA A 301 7.48 13.10 17.96
C ALA A 301 6.54 13.05 19.19
N PRO A 302 5.53 13.96 19.26
CA PRO A 302 4.67 14.07 20.45
C PRO A 302 3.93 12.77 20.82
N ASP A 303 3.52 11.96 19.83
CA ASP A 303 2.76 10.73 20.07
C ASP A 303 3.61 9.54 20.57
N ILE A 304 4.91 9.68 20.52
CA ILE A 304 5.86 8.65 20.99
C ILE A 304 6.86 9.19 21.99
N HIS A 305 6.46 10.25 22.71
CA HIS A 305 7.32 10.87 23.73
C HIS A 305 7.78 9.84 24.76
N GLY A 306 9.07 9.89 25.11
CA GLY A 306 9.73 8.92 26.00
C GLY A 306 10.22 7.64 25.29
N SER A 307 10.07 7.53 23.97
CA SER A 307 10.57 6.38 23.19
C SER A 307 12.04 6.50 22.80
N GLY A 308 12.60 7.71 22.79
CA GLY A 308 13.93 7.99 22.27
C GLY A 308 13.96 8.08 20.73
N ASN A 309 12.80 8.11 20.05
CA ASN A 309 12.70 8.16 18.59
C ASN A 309 12.07 9.46 18.09
N ARG A 310 12.54 9.95 16.95
CA ARG A 310 11.94 11.08 16.23
C ARG A 310 10.64 10.71 15.51
N ASN A 311 10.56 9.51 14.97
CA ASN A 311 9.53 9.07 14.04
C ASN A 311 8.80 7.84 14.60
N ALA A 312 7.47 7.81 14.58
CA ALA A 312 6.66 6.72 15.12
C ALA A 312 6.79 5.44 14.27
N ASN A 313 6.86 5.59 12.95
CA ASN A 313 7.08 4.52 11.99
C ASN A 313 8.23 4.87 11.06
N LEU A 314 8.94 3.88 10.53
CA LEU A 314 10.15 4.07 9.73
C LEU A 314 10.10 3.38 8.37
N LEU A 315 9.37 2.26 8.25
CA LEU A 315 9.40 1.39 7.09
C LEU A 315 8.00 1.17 6.53
N ALA A 316 7.91 1.18 5.20
CA ALA A 316 6.73 0.73 4.46
C ALA A 316 7.18 0.30 3.06
N VAL A 317 6.64 -0.82 2.58
CA VAL A 317 7.00 -1.38 1.27
C VAL A 317 5.96 -0.95 0.25
N ALA A 318 6.23 0.16 -0.44
CA ALA A 318 5.35 0.71 -1.47
C ALA A 318 5.45 -0.07 -2.80
N PRO A 319 4.43 -0.03 -3.68
CA PRO A 319 4.42 -0.81 -4.94
C PRO A 319 5.51 -0.43 -5.95
N ASN A 320 5.95 0.81 -5.99
CA ASN A 320 7.07 1.33 -6.82
C ASN A 320 6.96 1.06 -8.34
N ALA A 321 5.76 0.89 -8.90
CA ALA A 321 5.59 0.56 -10.31
C ALA A 321 6.24 1.58 -11.26
N SER A 322 5.95 2.87 -11.08
CA SER A 322 6.54 3.95 -11.89
C SER A 322 8.00 4.19 -11.53
N SER A 323 8.37 4.11 -10.24
CA SER A 323 9.75 4.30 -9.78
C SER A 323 10.68 3.22 -10.32
N GLY A 324 10.22 1.96 -10.40
CA GLY A 324 10.98 0.87 -10.99
C GLY A 324 11.31 1.12 -12.47
N ILE A 325 10.35 1.66 -13.24
CA ILE A 325 10.57 2.03 -14.65
C ILE A 325 11.62 3.15 -14.77
N ILE A 326 11.47 4.22 -13.98
CA ILE A 326 12.39 5.38 -13.99
C ILE A 326 13.79 4.96 -13.55
N CYS A 327 13.90 4.06 -12.59
CA CYS A 327 15.17 3.53 -12.09
C CYS A 327 15.71 2.37 -12.98
N SER A 328 15.79 2.60 -14.27
CA SER A 328 16.38 1.70 -15.27
C SER A 328 15.67 0.35 -15.43
N GLY A 329 14.34 0.33 -15.26
CA GLY A 329 13.54 -0.89 -15.43
C GLY A 329 13.85 -1.97 -14.38
N THR A 330 14.16 -1.56 -13.15
CA THR A 330 14.28 -2.50 -12.03
C THR A 330 12.92 -3.12 -11.68
N SER A 331 12.91 -4.25 -10.96
CA SER A 331 11.64 -4.85 -10.53
C SER A 331 10.91 -3.96 -9.51
N PRO A 332 9.56 -3.87 -9.58
CA PRO A 332 8.80 -3.05 -8.65
C PRO A 332 8.84 -3.66 -7.24
N SER A 333 9.00 -2.84 -6.21
CA SER A 333 8.93 -3.27 -4.82
C SER A 333 9.79 -4.51 -4.53
N ILE A 334 9.26 -5.43 -3.75
CA ILE A 334 9.79 -6.78 -3.51
C ILE A 334 9.13 -7.84 -4.41
N GLU A 335 8.34 -7.38 -5.36
CA GLU A 335 7.55 -8.24 -6.24
C GLU A 335 8.39 -8.82 -7.38
N PRO A 336 8.04 -10.03 -7.88
CA PRO A 336 8.62 -10.53 -9.10
C PRO A 336 8.15 -9.72 -10.33
N TYR A 337 8.94 -9.76 -11.40
CA TYR A 337 8.49 -9.20 -12.68
C TYR A 337 7.21 -9.89 -13.13
N ARG A 338 6.23 -9.10 -13.56
CA ARG A 338 4.96 -9.61 -14.09
C ARG A 338 5.13 -10.30 -15.43
N ALA A 339 6.06 -9.82 -16.25
CA ALA A 339 6.37 -10.32 -17.58
C ALA A 339 7.82 -10.00 -17.94
N ASN A 340 8.49 -10.88 -18.72
CA ASN A 340 9.84 -10.61 -19.23
C ASN A 340 9.84 -9.73 -20.48
N CYS A 341 8.70 -9.61 -21.15
CA CYS A 341 8.48 -8.69 -22.27
C CYS A 341 7.04 -8.21 -22.29
N TYR A 342 6.82 -6.90 -22.38
CA TYR A 342 5.48 -6.32 -22.45
C TYR A 342 5.47 -4.99 -23.20
N THR A 343 4.29 -4.58 -23.63
CA THR A 343 4.08 -3.30 -24.28
C THR A 343 3.71 -2.23 -23.26
N HIS A 344 4.53 -1.18 -23.18
CA HIS A 344 4.28 -0.01 -22.33
C HIS A 344 3.76 1.15 -23.18
N LYS A 345 2.54 1.59 -22.88
CA LYS A 345 1.93 2.77 -23.55
C LYS A 345 2.17 4.01 -22.69
N THR A 346 2.72 5.04 -23.30
CA THR A 346 2.94 6.37 -22.70
C THR A 346 2.28 7.44 -23.57
N LEU A 347 2.25 8.67 -23.08
CA LEU A 347 1.77 9.82 -23.88
C LEU A 347 2.63 10.07 -25.13
N SER A 348 3.91 9.72 -25.08
CA SER A 348 4.87 9.91 -26.19
C SER A 348 4.93 8.74 -27.17
N GLY A 349 4.19 7.65 -26.91
CA GLY A 349 4.17 6.49 -27.79
C GLY A 349 4.08 5.15 -27.06
N THR A 350 4.27 4.10 -27.85
CA THR A 350 4.20 2.72 -27.40
C THR A 350 5.59 2.09 -27.51
N TYR A 351 6.07 1.53 -26.39
CA TYR A 351 7.42 0.96 -26.29
C TYR A 351 7.34 -0.50 -25.86
N GLN A 352 8.18 -1.35 -26.42
CA GLN A 352 8.38 -2.71 -25.92
C GLN A 352 9.43 -2.69 -24.82
N VAL A 353 9.04 -3.07 -23.62
CA VAL A 353 9.93 -3.23 -22.47
C VAL A 353 10.41 -4.68 -22.43
N LYS A 354 11.70 -4.89 -22.29
CA LYS A 354 12.37 -6.20 -22.25
C LYS A 354 13.13 -6.34 -20.96
N ASN A 355 13.08 -7.52 -20.34
CA ASN A 355 13.89 -7.83 -19.18
C ASN A 355 15.38 -7.81 -19.54
N LYS A 356 16.13 -6.90 -18.94
CA LYS A 356 17.55 -6.66 -19.29
C LYS A 356 18.46 -7.85 -18.97
N TYR A 357 18.14 -8.64 -17.94
CA TYR A 357 18.93 -9.82 -17.57
C TYR A 357 18.70 -10.98 -18.54
N LEU A 358 17.45 -11.19 -18.92
CA LEU A 358 17.11 -12.15 -19.96
C LEU A 358 17.72 -11.73 -21.32
N GLU A 359 17.70 -10.45 -21.65
CA GLU A 359 18.33 -9.95 -22.87
C GLU A 359 19.83 -10.23 -22.90
N LYS A 360 20.51 -9.99 -21.76
CA LYS A 360 21.93 -10.32 -21.62
C LYS A 360 22.21 -11.81 -21.81
N LEU A 361 21.38 -12.67 -21.20
CA LEU A 361 21.49 -14.12 -21.34
C LEU A 361 21.27 -14.57 -22.79
N LEU A 362 20.19 -14.14 -23.44
CA LEU A 362 19.89 -14.52 -24.83
C LEU A 362 21.00 -14.07 -25.81
N LYS A 363 21.56 -12.88 -25.60
CA LYS A 363 22.72 -12.41 -26.39
C LYS A 363 23.96 -13.29 -26.18
N SER A 364 24.19 -13.78 -24.98
CA SER A 364 25.35 -14.67 -24.69
C SER A 364 25.24 -16.05 -25.35
N LYS A 365 24.04 -16.47 -25.73
CA LYS A 365 23.80 -17.74 -26.44
C LYS A 365 24.15 -17.69 -27.94
N GLY A 366 24.64 -16.56 -28.44
CA GLY A 366 25.10 -16.40 -29.83
C GLY A 366 23.98 -16.30 -30.86
N LEU A 367 22.75 -15.98 -30.44
CA LEU A 367 21.62 -15.82 -31.34
C LEU A 367 21.78 -14.60 -32.28
N LYS A 368 21.37 -14.77 -33.51
CA LYS A 368 21.37 -13.66 -34.49
C LYS A 368 20.27 -12.66 -34.18
N LEU A 369 20.42 -11.43 -34.64
CA LEU A 369 19.49 -10.33 -34.38
C LEU A 369 18.04 -10.69 -34.70
N LYS A 370 17.81 -11.31 -35.88
CA LYS A 370 16.47 -11.74 -36.31
C LYS A 370 15.87 -12.84 -35.43
N GLU A 371 16.69 -13.74 -34.90
CA GLU A 371 16.27 -14.79 -34.02
C GLU A 371 15.87 -14.19 -32.66
N LEU A 372 16.66 -13.24 -32.15
CA LEU A 372 16.32 -12.48 -30.92
C LEU A 372 15.01 -11.69 -31.06
N GLU A 373 14.79 -11.03 -32.20
CA GLU A 373 13.55 -10.29 -32.44
C GLU A 373 12.32 -11.22 -32.45
N ASN A 374 12.46 -12.39 -33.07
CA ASN A 374 11.40 -13.39 -33.10
C ASN A 374 11.10 -13.94 -31.69
N LEU A 375 12.15 -14.25 -30.90
CA LEU A 375 11.99 -14.68 -29.50
C LEU A 375 11.27 -13.65 -28.66
N TRP A 376 11.59 -12.35 -28.80
CA TRP A 376 10.90 -11.31 -28.04
C TRP A 376 9.42 -11.17 -28.42
N LYS A 377 9.07 -11.40 -29.69
CA LYS A 377 7.66 -11.46 -30.11
C LYS A 377 6.94 -12.67 -29.53
N ASP A 378 7.63 -13.81 -29.50
CA ASP A 378 7.11 -15.05 -28.94
C ASP A 378 6.87 -14.91 -27.42
N ILE A 379 7.86 -14.42 -26.67
CA ILE A 379 7.74 -14.11 -25.24
C ILE A 379 6.56 -13.16 -24.98
N ALA A 380 6.43 -12.08 -25.78
CA ALA A 380 5.34 -11.12 -25.61
C ALA A 380 3.96 -11.74 -25.96
N GLY A 381 3.91 -12.69 -26.90
CA GLY A 381 2.71 -13.43 -27.27
C GLY A 381 2.28 -14.48 -26.24
N ASN A 382 3.19 -14.87 -25.35
CA ASN A 382 2.97 -15.81 -24.25
C ASN A 382 2.98 -15.11 -22.87
N ASP A 383 2.36 -13.95 -22.78
CA ASP A 383 2.22 -13.16 -21.54
C ASP A 383 3.54 -12.83 -20.81
N GLY A 384 4.63 -12.82 -21.57
CA GLY A 384 5.97 -12.57 -21.05
C GLY A 384 6.64 -13.78 -20.40
N SER A 385 6.06 -14.97 -20.51
CA SER A 385 6.63 -16.24 -20.05
C SER A 385 7.81 -16.67 -20.93
N VAL A 386 8.75 -17.39 -20.34
CA VAL A 386 9.88 -18.04 -21.04
C VAL A 386 9.83 -19.56 -20.94
N GLN A 387 8.84 -20.13 -20.28
CA GLN A 387 8.77 -21.54 -19.95
C GLN A 387 8.72 -22.47 -21.17
N HIS A 388 8.19 -21.98 -22.28
CA HIS A 388 8.07 -22.68 -23.57
C HIS A 388 9.34 -22.65 -24.43
N LEU A 389 10.35 -21.87 -24.07
CA LEU A 389 11.53 -21.65 -24.91
C LEU A 389 12.55 -22.79 -24.77
N ASP A 390 12.82 -23.50 -25.89
CA ASP A 390 13.84 -24.57 -25.93
C ASP A 390 15.28 -24.06 -25.88
N VAL A 391 15.49 -22.78 -26.15
CA VAL A 391 16.82 -22.14 -26.09
C VAL A 391 17.33 -21.93 -24.65
N LEU A 392 16.45 -22.01 -23.66
CA LEU A 392 16.77 -21.90 -22.25
C LEU A 392 16.78 -23.28 -21.57
N THR A 393 17.75 -23.49 -20.70
CA THR A 393 17.75 -24.64 -19.79
C THR A 393 16.66 -24.51 -18.73
N ASP A 394 16.29 -25.60 -18.05
CA ASP A 394 15.29 -25.56 -16.98
C ASP A 394 15.72 -24.63 -15.84
N ASP A 395 17.00 -24.63 -15.44
CA ASP A 395 17.54 -23.73 -14.43
C ASP A 395 17.42 -22.24 -14.86
N GLU A 396 17.67 -21.95 -16.14
CA GLU A 396 17.48 -20.59 -16.67
C GLU A 396 16.02 -20.16 -16.69
N LYS A 397 15.10 -21.08 -17.00
CA LYS A 397 13.63 -20.82 -16.93
C LYS A 397 13.18 -20.49 -15.53
N GLU A 398 13.69 -21.18 -14.51
CA GLU A 398 13.38 -20.90 -13.10
C GLU A 398 13.78 -19.48 -12.69
N ILE A 399 14.91 -18.95 -13.19
CA ILE A 399 15.36 -17.58 -12.89
C ILE A 399 14.40 -16.52 -13.45
N PHE A 400 13.80 -16.79 -14.61
CA PHE A 400 12.95 -15.84 -15.33
C PHE A 400 11.45 -16.13 -15.21
N LYS A 401 11.03 -16.92 -14.23
CA LYS A 401 9.61 -17.06 -13.87
C LYS A 401 8.97 -15.71 -13.62
N THR A 402 7.79 -15.53 -14.18
CA THR A 402 6.94 -14.35 -13.94
C THR A 402 6.17 -14.49 -12.63
N ALA A 403 5.56 -13.40 -12.17
CA ALA A 403 4.75 -13.38 -10.95
C ALA A 403 3.64 -14.46 -10.93
N ASN A 404 3.07 -14.78 -12.10
CA ASN A 404 2.01 -15.79 -12.22
C ASN A 404 2.54 -17.23 -12.18
N GLU A 405 3.84 -17.43 -12.37
CA GLU A 405 4.49 -18.74 -12.43
C GLU A 405 5.18 -19.13 -11.12
N ILE A 406 5.40 -18.16 -10.25
CA ILE A 406 6.01 -18.35 -8.93
C ILE A 406 4.96 -18.88 -7.94
N ASN A 407 5.33 -19.89 -7.17
CA ASN A 407 4.49 -20.41 -6.11
C ASN A 407 4.29 -19.35 -5.02
N GLN A 408 3.02 -19.06 -4.69
CA GLN A 408 2.62 -18.01 -3.72
C GLN A 408 3.07 -18.30 -2.28
N ILE A 409 3.64 -19.45 -1.99
CA ILE A 409 4.20 -19.79 -0.67
C ILE A 409 5.55 -19.10 -0.42
N TRP A 410 6.29 -18.75 -1.48
CA TRP A 410 7.57 -18.05 -1.41
C TRP A 410 7.41 -16.55 -1.26
#